data_904189618ad6e416b929f4e763c0f261
#
_entry.id   904189618ad6e416b929f4e763c0f261
#
_cell.length_a   1.000
_cell.length_b   1.000
_cell.length_c   1.000
_cell.angle_alpha   90.00
_cell.angle_beta   90.00
_cell.angle_gamma   90.00
#
_symmetry.space_group_name_H-M   'P 1'
#
loop_
_entity.id
_entity.type
_entity.pdbx_description
1 polymer ?
#
loop_
_entity_poly.entity_id
_entity_poly.type
_entity_poly.pdbx_seq_one_letter_code
_entity_poly.pdbx_strand_id
1 'polypeptide(L)'
;VQNEVLEGKDLTNEKLSEILISWRDSYLYEIDGVIVTNDEIYPRTGGNPKHSFAFKMVLSDQVVEAKVLDVIWSASKHGLMKPRIRIEPVTIGGAKIEYATAFNGNYVYENKIGIGAVVRLVRSGDVIPHILAVIMPAETAKMPNNVEWDWNETHVDIVLKDANQDETVTEKQIIAFFKGLDITGLGEGNVRKIMKAGFDTITKIIKMKETDYLKVDGFKQRMSEKVYNSINTTLKTAKISKIMGVSNMFGRGMGERRMQAILDEYPDIFVEIKANIKRRDKDNSNADNSNAGLEPGFRKELNDKIKNIQGFSDKTASLFTDNIHKFIRFMDDIDLGERLIAEKKKKKEANKEEKAATNKEKEADTEHPLSGKKILLTGFRNKELEANIEKVDGKIQGNVSKTTDIVIVKSLDETTGKVDKARELIKEKGANIRIITLEDFRKEFGI
;
A
#
# COMPACT_ATOMS: atom_id res chain seq x y z
N VAL A 1 8.36 -8.31 29.38
CA VAL A 1 7.68 -9.07 28.31
C VAL A 1 7.97 -10.54 28.56
N GLN A 2 6.92 -11.37 28.58
CA GLN A 2 7.07 -12.81 28.67
C GLN A 2 7.49 -13.34 27.29
N ASN A 3 8.48 -14.22 27.23
CA ASN A 3 8.96 -14.83 26.01
C ASN A 3 9.35 -16.28 26.22
N GLU A 4 9.30 -17.06 25.16
CA GLU A 4 9.73 -18.45 25.07
C GLU A 4 10.45 -18.66 23.74
N VAL A 5 11.53 -19.41 23.73
CA VAL A 5 12.27 -19.75 22.51
C VAL A 5 11.89 -21.16 22.11
N LEU A 6 11.46 -21.31 20.85
CA LEU A 6 11.10 -22.60 20.26
C LEU A 6 12.06 -22.95 19.13
N GLU A 7 12.43 -24.21 19.00
CA GLU A 7 13.07 -24.71 17.78
C GLU A 7 12.01 -24.86 16.67
N GLY A 8 12.42 -24.68 15.40
CA GLY A 8 11.48 -24.71 14.27
C GLY A 8 10.61 -25.98 14.20
N LYS A 9 11.11 -27.13 14.65
CA LYS A 9 10.36 -28.39 14.72
C LYS A 9 9.22 -28.37 15.75
N ASP A 10 9.34 -27.54 16.80
CA ASP A 10 8.37 -27.42 17.88
C ASP A 10 7.37 -26.27 17.63
N LEU A 11 7.54 -25.55 16.51
CA LEU A 11 6.64 -24.48 16.10
C LEU A 11 5.39 -25.05 15.44
N THR A 12 4.46 -25.56 16.26
CA THR A 12 3.17 -26.12 15.82
C THR A 12 2.01 -25.27 16.33
N ASN A 13 0.85 -25.42 15.70
CA ASN A 13 -0.37 -24.73 16.15
C ASN A 13 -0.77 -25.15 17.57
N GLU A 14 -0.58 -26.41 17.90
CA GLU A 14 -0.87 -27.00 19.21
C GLU A 14 0.01 -26.32 20.28
N LYS A 15 1.33 -26.26 20.03
CA LYS A 15 2.27 -25.64 20.96
C LYS A 15 2.01 -24.15 21.16
N LEU A 16 1.73 -23.41 20.07
CA LEU A 16 1.38 -22.01 20.15
C LEU A 16 0.05 -21.77 20.89
N SER A 17 -0.90 -22.70 20.76
CA SER A 17 -2.17 -22.66 21.49
C SER A 17 -1.96 -22.86 22.99
N GLU A 18 -1.14 -23.84 23.37
CA GLU A 18 -0.77 -24.10 24.77
C GLU A 18 -0.10 -22.89 25.42
N ILE A 19 0.86 -22.27 24.72
CA ILE A 19 1.54 -21.07 25.17
C ILE A 19 0.55 -19.92 25.35
N LEU A 20 -0.32 -19.68 24.35
CA LEU A 20 -1.30 -18.59 24.41
C LEU A 20 -2.28 -18.78 25.58
N ILE A 21 -2.80 -19.98 25.81
CA ILE A 21 -3.70 -20.27 26.93
C ILE A 21 -2.96 -20.06 28.26
N SER A 22 -1.77 -20.63 28.42
CA SER A 22 -0.98 -20.49 29.64
C SER A 22 -0.64 -19.04 29.95
N TRP A 23 -0.30 -18.26 28.93
CA TRP A 23 0.03 -16.85 29.12
C TRP A 23 -1.21 -15.98 29.39
N ARG A 24 -2.36 -16.28 28.82
CA ARG A 24 -3.62 -15.59 29.15
C ARG A 24 -3.98 -15.74 30.63
N ASP A 25 -3.76 -16.93 31.18
CA ASP A 25 -4.07 -17.22 32.58
C ASP A 25 -3.07 -16.60 33.56
N SER A 26 -1.81 -16.47 33.16
CA SER A 26 -0.71 -16.10 34.05
C SER A 26 -0.19 -14.66 33.87
N TYR A 27 -0.45 -14.01 32.72
CA TYR A 27 0.10 -12.70 32.44
C TYR A 27 -0.71 -11.58 33.10
N LEU A 28 -0.02 -10.52 33.52
CA LEU A 28 -0.63 -9.39 34.22
C LEU A 28 -1.69 -8.62 33.40
N TYR A 29 -1.58 -8.64 32.08
CA TYR A 29 -2.50 -7.96 31.16
C TYR A 29 -3.22 -8.97 30.29
N GLU A 30 -4.46 -8.64 29.91
CA GLU A 30 -5.17 -9.41 28.87
C GLU A 30 -4.42 -9.39 27.55
N ILE A 31 -4.24 -10.56 26.94
CA ILE A 31 -3.59 -10.71 25.65
C ILE A 31 -4.53 -11.40 24.66
N ASP A 32 -4.53 -10.93 23.41
CA ASP A 32 -5.37 -11.47 22.33
C ASP A 32 -4.62 -12.45 21.41
N GLY A 33 -3.32 -12.57 21.60
CA GLY A 33 -2.46 -13.44 20.78
C GLY A 33 -1.00 -13.36 21.22
N VAL A 34 -0.18 -14.16 20.56
CA VAL A 34 1.28 -14.16 20.73
C VAL A 34 1.93 -13.74 19.42
N ILE A 35 3.06 -13.05 19.51
CA ILE A 35 3.88 -12.71 18.35
C ILE A 35 5.00 -13.73 18.24
N VAL A 36 5.06 -14.40 17.12
CA VAL A 36 6.16 -15.33 16.77
C VAL A 36 7.11 -14.57 15.86
N THR A 37 8.39 -14.54 16.21
CA THR A 37 9.42 -13.86 15.44
C THR A 37 10.65 -14.74 15.28
N ASN A 38 11.33 -14.62 14.15
CA ASN A 38 12.62 -15.29 13.95
C ASN A 38 13.67 -14.65 14.89
N ASP A 39 14.50 -15.47 15.52
CA ASP A 39 15.53 -15.07 16.49
C ASP A 39 16.82 -14.56 15.79
N GLU A 40 16.65 -13.68 14.81
CA GLU A 40 17.74 -12.98 14.14
C GLU A 40 17.59 -11.46 14.35
N ILE A 41 18.69 -10.74 14.24
CA ILE A 41 18.69 -9.28 14.32
C ILE A 41 18.27 -8.68 12.97
N TYR A 42 17.13 -8.02 12.93
CA TYR A 42 16.64 -7.33 11.75
C TYR A 42 16.67 -5.82 11.91
N PRO A 43 17.04 -5.07 10.85
CA PRO A 43 16.93 -3.61 10.88
C PRO A 43 15.45 -3.22 11.03
N ARG A 44 15.19 -2.18 11.82
CA ARG A 44 13.83 -1.66 12.01
C ARG A 44 13.37 -0.98 10.73
N THR A 45 12.36 -1.54 10.09
CA THR A 45 11.69 -0.97 8.92
C THR A 45 10.27 -0.56 9.28
N GLY A 46 9.71 0.45 8.60
CA GLY A 46 8.31 0.80 8.75
C GLY A 46 7.37 -0.30 8.23
N GLY A 47 6.21 -0.46 8.88
CA GLY A 47 5.20 -1.47 8.51
C GLY A 47 5.35 -2.80 9.25
N ASN A 48 4.56 -3.80 8.81
CA ASN A 48 4.58 -5.13 9.44
C ASN A 48 5.87 -5.87 9.07
N PRO A 49 6.59 -6.45 10.05
CA PRO A 49 7.80 -7.20 9.80
C PRO A 49 7.52 -8.49 9.02
N LYS A 50 8.38 -8.80 8.05
CA LYS A 50 8.25 -10.04 7.24
C LYS A 50 8.74 -11.30 7.98
N HIS A 51 9.51 -11.10 9.03
CA HIS A 51 10.14 -12.16 9.86
C HIS A 51 9.34 -12.48 11.12
N SER A 52 8.12 -11.95 11.24
CA SER A 52 7.23 -12.19 12.38
C SER A 52 5.78 -12.35 11.92
N PHE A 53 5.01 -13.09 12.70
CA PHE A 53 3.56 -13.19 12.53
C PHE A 53 2.85 -13.22 13.89
N ALA A 54 1.58 -12.84 13.89
CA ALA A 54 0.73 -12.93 15.06
C ALA A 54 -0.05 -14.25 15.02
N PHE A 55 0.02 -15.02 16.09
CA PHE A 55 -0.82 -16.20 16.30
C PHE A 55 -1.97 -15.84 17.23
N LYS A 56 -3.19 -16.14 16.80
CA LYS A 56 -4.44 -15.94 17.55
C LYS A 56 -5.32 -17.17 17.42
N MET A 57 -6.03 -17.52 18.48
CA MET A 57 -7.00 -18.62 18.45
C MET A 57 -8.34 -18.17 19.02
N VAL A 58 -9.41 -18.83 18.57
CA VAL A 58 -10.76 -18.65 19.12
C VAL A 58 -10.93 -19.63 20.28
N LEU A 59 -11.22 -19.12 21.46
CA LEU A 59 -11.56 -19.93 22.62
C LEU A 59 -13.06 -20.27 22.63
N SER A 60 -13.42 -21.36 23.27
CA SER A 60 -14.82 -21.84 23.35
C SER A 60 -15.77 -20.87 24.07
N ASP A 61 -15.25 -20.09 25.00
CA ASP A 61 -15.98 -19.03 25.73
C ASP A 61 -16.26 -17.77 24.88
N GLN A 62 -15.63 -17.67 23.70
CA GLN A 62 -15.85 -16.60 22.74
C GLN A 62 -16.89 -16.95 21.66
N VAL A 63 -17.60 -18.03 21.80
CA VAL A 63 -18.63 -18.52 20.86
C VAL A 63 -19.99 -18.56 21.54
N VAL A 64 -21.00 -17.98 20.89
CA VAL A 64 -22.37 -17.94 21.42
C VAL A 64 -23.39 -17.99 20.28
N GLU A 65 -24.57 -18.52 20.55
CA GLU A 65 -25.70 -18.47 19.64
C GLU A 65 -26.62 -17.29 19.96
N ALA A 66 -27.10 -16.63 18.93
CA ALA A 66 -28.00 -15.50 19.05
C ALA A 66 -29.03 -15.47 17.92
N LYS A 67 -30.22 -14.98 18.25
CA LYS A 67 -31.31 -14.78 17.28
C LYS A 67 -31.14 -13.45 16.57
N VAL A 68 -31.29 -13.44 15.26
CA VAL A 68 -31.26 -12.24 14.42
C VAL A 68 -32.58 -11.48 14.57
N LEU A 69 -32.49 -10.23 14.97
CA LEU A 69 -33.62 -9.30 15.10
C LEU A 69 -33.79 -8.47 13.84
N ASP A 70 -32.69 -8.21 13.13
CA ASP A 70 -32.69 -7.41 11.91
C ASP A 70 -31.43 -7.59 11.08
N VAL A 71 -31.50 -7.29 9.76
CA VAL A 71 -30.34 -7.14 8.88
C VAL A 71 -30.32 -5.70 8.38
N ILE A 72 -29.26 -4.98 8.76
CA ILE A 72 -29.07 -3.56 8.46
C ILE A 72 -28.06 -3.43 7.33
N TRP A 73 -28.46 -2.75 6.28
CA TRP A 73 -27.63 -2.51 5.12
C TRP A 73 -27.09 -1.08 5.09
N SER A 74 -25.81 -0.94 4.83
CA SER A 74 -25.17 0.37 4.71
C SER A 74 -24.29 0.43 3.48
N ALA A 75 -24.48 1.44 2.65
CA ALA A 75 -23.60 1.67 1.52
C ALA A 75 -22.17 2.01 1.99
N SER A 76 -21.18 1.43 1.35
CA SER A 76 -19.77 1.83 1.51
C SER A 76 -19.48 3.04 0.62
N LYS A 77 -18.32 3.66 0.77
CA LYS A 77 -17.84 4.75 -0.10
C LYS A 77 -17.75 4.39 -1.60
N HIS A 78 -17.83 3.12 -1.94
CA HIS A 78 -17.84 2.60 -3.32
C HIS A 78 -19.22 2.12 -3.78
N GLY A 79 -20.27 2.46 -3.03
CA GLY A 79 -21.64 2.01 -3.36
C GLY A 79 -21.94 0.54 -3.06
N LEU A 80 -20.98 -0.21 -2.48
CA LEU A 80 -21.24 -1.59 -2.09
C LEU A 80 -22.07 -1.61 -0.80
N MET A 81 -23.18 -2.34 -0.80
CA MET A 81 -24.00 -2.55 0.37
C MET A 81 -23.37 -3.57 1.31
N LYS A 82 -23.10 -3.15 2.53
CA LYS A 82 -22.48 -3.99 3.57
C LYS A 82 -23.51 -4.36 4.62
N PRO A 83 -23.76 -5.68 4.83
CA PRO A 83 -24.72 -6.15 5.81
C PRO A 83 -24.11 -6.21 7.21
N ARG A 84 -24.92 -5.81 8.19
CA ARG A 84 -24.69 -6.00 9.61
C ARG A 84 -25.96 -6.52 10.25
N ILE A 85 -25.89 -7.61 11.00
CA ILE A 85 -27.02 -8.12 11.74
C ILE A 85 -27.13 -7.41 13.09
N ARG A 86 -28.37 -7.12 13.49
CA ARG A 86 -28.76 -6.83 14.86
C ARG A 86 -29.30 -8.11 15.48
N ILE A 87 -28.83 -8.45 16.66
CA ILE A 87 -29.15 -9.70 17.34
C ILE A 87 -29.76 -9.45 18.72
N GLU A 88 -30.39 -10.44 19.30
CA GLU A 88 -30.65 -10.44 20.74
C GLU A 88 -29.33 -10.25 21.48
N PRO A 89 -29.25 -9.31 22.45
CA PRO A 89 -28.00 -9.02 23.11
C PRO A 89 -27.41 -10.25 23.80
N VAL A 90 -26.14 -10.54 23.52
CA VAL A 90 -25.40 -11.65 24.13
C VAL A 90 -24.09 -11.15 24.69
N THR A 91 -23.49 -11.91 25.61
CA THR A 91 -22.16 -11.60 26.16
C THR A 91 -21.13 -12.56 25.59
N ILE A 92 -20.06 -12.02 25.00
CA ILE A 92 -18.94 -12.80 24.45
C ILE A 92 -17.63 -12.21 24.99
N GLY A 93 -16.84 -13.01 25.71
CA GLY A 93 -15.59 -12.54 26.30
C GLY A 93 -15.78 -11.29 27.18
N GLY A 94 -16.82 -11.28 28.03
CA GLY A 94 -17.16 -10.16 28.92
C GLY A 94 -17.77 -8.92 28.25
N ALA A 95 -17.85 -8.87 26.90
CA ALA A 95 -18.44 -7.74 26.19
C ALA A 95 -19.88 -8.01 25.74
N LYS A 96 -20.78 -7.04 25.94
CA LYS A 96 -22.15 -7.08 25.42
C LYS A 96 -22.16 -6.81 23.92
N ILE A 97 -22.67 -7.76 23.14
CA ILE A 97 -22.75 -7.73 21.69
C ILE A 97 -24.22 -7.62 21.25
N GLU A 98 -24.51 -6.62 20.45
CA GLU A 98 -25.83 -6.37 19.85
C GLU A 98 -25.78 -6.39 18.31
N TYR A 99 -24.56 -6.33 17.74
CA TYR A 99 -24.36 -6.28 16.29
C TYR A 99 -23.17 -7.14 15.89
N ALA A 100 -23.30 -7.79 14.73
CA ALA A 100 -22.20 -8.52 14.13
C ALA A 100 -22.14 -8.30 12.60
N THR A 101 -20.97 -8.47 11.99
CA THR A 101 -20.87 -8.42 10.54
C THR A 101 -21.46 -9.67 9.89
N ALA A 102 -22.14 -9.50 8.75
CA ALA A 102 -22.69 -10.59 7.94
C ALA A 102 -21.97 -10.68 6.58
N PHE A 103 -20.70 -10.30 6.52
CA PHE A 103 -19.76 -10.41 5.40
C PHE A 103 -20.20 -9.64 4.13
N ASN A 104 -21.08 -10.21 3.30
CA ASN A 104 -21.47 -9.69 2.00
C ASN A 104 -22.89 -10.10 1.63
N GLY A 105 -23.36 -9.61 0.48
CA GLY A 105 -24.73 -9.86 0.00
C GLY A 105 -25.02 -11.33 -0.26
N ASN A 106 -24.10 -12.03 -0.92
CA ASN A 106 -24.27 -13.45 -1.23
C ASN A 106 -24.37 -14.31 0.03
N TYR A 107 -23.53 -14.00 1.04
CA TYR A 107 -23.57 -14.73 2.30
C TYR A 107 -24.92 -14.60 3.00
N VAL A 108 -25.52 -13.39 3.00
CA VAL A 108 -26.86 -13.15 3.56
C VAL A 108 -27.93 -13.91 2.75
N TYR A 109 -27.86 -13.85 1.42
CA TYR A 109 -28.83 -14.45 0.53
C TYR A 109 -28.83 -15.98 0.61
N GLU A 110 -27.67 -16.61 0.39
CA GLU A 110 -27.52 -18.07 0.36
C GLU A 110 -27.84 -18.74 1.71
N ASN A 111 -27.44 -18.09 2.80
CA ASN A 111 -27.68 -18.63 4.14
C ASN A 111 -29.02 -18.18 4.73
N LYS A 112 -29.88 -17.53 3.94
CA LYS A 112 -31.20 -17.02 4.36
C LYS A 112 -31.14 -16.28 5.68
N ILE A 113 -30.18 -15.36 5.81
CA ILE A 113 -30.05 -14.54 7.02
C ILE A 113 -31.13 -13.46 7.01
N GLY A 114 -32.09 -13.59 7.91
CA GLY A 114 -33.24 -12.72 8.06
C GLY A 114 -33.72 -12.69 9.50
N ILE A 115 -34.84 -12.02 9.73
CA ILE A 115 -35.44 -11.93 11.07
C ILE A 115 -35.83 -13.32 11.54
N GLY A 116 -35.41 -13.69 12.75
CA GLY A 116 -35.67 -14.98 13.34
C GLY A 116 -34.62 -16.06 13.08
N ALA A 117 -33.66 -15.84 12.17
CA ALA A 117 -32.52 -16.75 12.01
C ALA A 117 -31.74 -16.87 13.31
N VAL A 118 -31.16 -18.05 13.58
CA VAL A 118 -30.24 -18.27 14.69
C VAL A 118 -28.83 -18.45 14.13
N VAL A 119 -27.90 -17.62 14.62
CA VAL A 119 -26.53 -17.63 14.18
C VAL A 119 -25.58 -17.92 15.34
N ARG A 120 -24.52 -18.66 15.04
CA ARG A 120 -23.41 -18.83 15.96
C ARG A 120 -22.38 -17.75 15.68
N LEU A 121 -22.07 -16.98 16.70
CA LEU A 121 -21.18 -15.83 16.64
C LEU A 121 -19.86 -16.14 17.32
N VAL A 122 -18.81 -15.52 16.83
CA VAL A 122 -17.49 -15.53 17.43
C VAL A 122 -16.94 -14.11 17.47
N ARG A 123 -16.18 -13.79 18.49
CA ARG A 123 -15.44 -12.53 18.58
C ARG A 123 -13.97 -12.78 18.26
N SER A 124 -13.63 -12.72 16.96
CA SER A 124 -12.27 -12.97 16.49
C SER A 124 -11.31 -11.88 16.94
N GLY A 125 -10.22 -12.27 17.59
CA GLY A 125 -9.19 -11.34 18.08
C GLY A 125 -9.70 -10.33 19.08
N ASP A 126 -10.71 -10.69 19.87
CA ASP A 126 -11.36 -9.88 20.91
C ASP A 126 -11.91 -8.52 20.42
N VAL A 127 -12.09 -8.30 19.11
CA VAL A 127 -12.44 -6.98 18.58
C VAL A 127 -13.75 -6.97 17.80
N ILE A 128 -13.90 -7.81 16.75
CA ILE A 128 -15.04 -7.70 15.82
C ILE A 128 -15.89 -8.97 15.82
N PRO A 129 -17.14 -8.90 16.34
CA PRO A 129 -18.07 -10.03 16.26
C PRO A 129 -18.45 -10.33 14.80
N HIS A 130 -18.43 -11.60 14.42
CA HIS A 130 -18.89 -12.05 13.12
C HIS A 130 -19.58 -13.41 13.20
N ILE A 131 -20.33 -13.75 12.15
CA ILE A 131 -21.04 -15.01 12.08
C ILE A 131 -20.03 -16.13 11.78
N LEU A 132 -19.98 -17.14 12.66
CA LEU A 132 -19.22 -18.36 12.45
C LEU A 132 -20.04 -19.38 11.65
N ALA A 133 -21.32 -19.51 11.96
CA ALA A 133 -22.24 -20.40 11.28
C ALA A 133 -23.68 -19.92 11.41
N VAL A 134 -24.54 -20.30 10.45
CA VAL A 134 -25.99 -20.16 10.57
C VAL A 134 -26.55 -21.50 11.05
N ILE A 135 -27.10 -21.50 12.24
CA ILE A 135 -27.64 -22.71 12.90
C ILE A 135 -29.07 -23.00 12.42
N MET A 136 -29.86 -21.94 12.32
CA MET A 136 -31.23 -22.01 11.80
C MET A 136 -31.45 -20.82 10.86
N PRO A 137 -31.67 -21.06 9.57
CA PRO A 137 -31.97 -19.99 8.63
C PRO A 137 -33.36 -19.41 8.90
N ALA A 138 -33.61 -18.19 8.47
CA ALA A 138 -34.95 -17.62 8.37
C ALA A 138 -35.71 -18.21 7.18
N GLU A 139 -36.98 -17.96 7.08
CA GLU A 139 -37.77 -18.33 5.92
C GLU A 139 -37.24 -17.68 4.63
N THR A 140 -36.90 -16.39 4.74
CA THR A 140 -36.33 -15.59 3.65
C THR A 140 -35.17 -14.75 4.13
N ALA A 141 -34.18 -14.52 3.24
CA ALA A 141 -33.10 -13.56 3.50
C ALA A 141 -33.67 -12.14 3.53
N LYS A 142 -33.24 -11.32 4.49
CA LYS A 142 -33.61 -9.91 4.53
C LYS A 142 -32.64 -9.06 3.70
N MET A 143 -32.93 -8.92 2.41
CA MET A 143 -32.20 -8.06 1.49
C MET A 143 -32.59 -6.58 1.64
N PRO A 144 -31.81 -5.60 1.10
CA PRO A 144 -32.21 -4.19 1.14
C PRO A 144 -33.52 -3.97 0.38
N ASN A 145 -34.44 -3.21 0.94
CA ASN A 145 -35.76 -2.93 0.35
C ASN A 145 -36.05 -1.43 0.13
N ASN A 146 -35.15 -0.54 0.59
CA ASN A 146 -35.36 0.90 0.54
C ASN A 146 -34.56 1.60 -0.56
N VAL A 147 -33.77 0.83 -1.33
CA VAL A 147 -32.87 1.33 -2.37
C VAL A 147 -32.86 0.38 -3.56
N GLU A 148 -32.63 0.92 -4.75
CA GLU A 148 -32.39 0.09 -5.92
C GLU A 148 -30.96 -0.41 -5.94
N TRP A 149 -30.77 -1.70 -6.19
CA TRP A 149 -29.47 -2.34 -6.20
C TRP A 149 -29.40 -3.47 -7.23
N ASP A 150 -28.18 -3.83 -7.62
CA ASP A 150 -27.87 -4.99 -8.44
C ASP A 150 -26.74 -5.82 -7.82
N TRP A 151 -26.60 -7.06 -8.27
CA TRP A 151 -25.42 -7.85 -7.97
C TRP A 151 -24.20 -7.29 -8.73
N ASN A 152 -23.05 -7.35 -8.10
CA ASN A 152 -21.79 -7.10 -8.82
C ASN A 152 -21.49 -8.26 -9.79
N GLU A 153 -20.51 -8.10 -10.67
CA GLU A 153 -20.11 -9.11 -11.68
C GLU A 153 -19.83 -10.51 -11.09
N THR A 154 -19.39 -10.59 -9.85
CA THR A 154 -19.06 -11.86 -9.16
C THR A 154 -20.21 -12.43 -8.35
N HIS A 155 -21.35 -11.76 -8.30
CA HIS A 155 -22.50 -12.11 -7.45
C HIS A 155 -22.18 -12.28 -5.95
N VAL A 156 -21.08 -11.64 -5.48
CA VAL A 156 -20.68 -11.68 -4.07
C VAL A 156 -21.20 -10.48 -3.29
N ASP A 157 -21.05 -9.29 -3.84
CA ASP A 157 -21.53 -8.05 -3.25
C ASP A 157 -22.71 -7.50 -4.05
N ILE A 158 -23.59 -6.78 -3.38
CA ILE A 158 -24.64 -5.97 -4.02
C ILE A 158 -24.19 -4.51 -4.06
N VAL A 159 -24.58 -3.82 -5.13
CA VAL A 159 -24.16 -2.46 -5.46
C VAL A 159 -25.37 -1.58 -5.63
N LEU A 160 -25.37 -0.37 -5.09
CA LEU A 160 -26.39 0.64 -5.38
C LEU A 160 -26.35 1.02 -6.87
N LYS A 161 -27.52 1.06 -7.53
CA LYS A 161 -27.62 1.49 -8.94
C LYS A 161 -27.15 2.93 -9.12
N ASP A 162 -27.60 3.84 -8.26
CA ASP A 162 -27.27 5.26 -8.32
C ASP A 162 -26.29 5.68 -7.20
N ALA A 163 -25.24 4.90 -7.01
CA ALA A 163 -24.25 5.14 -5.96
C ALA A 163 -23.64 6.55 -5.97
N ASN A 164 -23.53 7.17 -7.15
CA ASN A 164 -22.95 8.52 -7.29
C ASN A 164 -23.91 9.64 -6.85
N GLN A 165 -25.22 9.35 -6.74
CA GLN A 165 -26.23 10.29 -6.28
C GLN A 165 -26.64 10.04 -4.81
N ASP A 166 -26.18 8.93 -4.23
CA ASP A 166 -26.50 8.58 -2.85
C ASP A 166 -25.74 9.47 -1.86
N GLU A 167 -26.48 10.15 -1.00
CA GLU A 167 -25.93 11.06 -0.01
C GLU A 167 -25.00 10.36 0.99
N THR A 168 -25.32 9.11 1.37
CA THR A 168 -24.50 8.31 2.29
C THR A 168 -23.18 7.92 1.65
N VAL A 169 -23.19 7.57 0.37
CA VAL A 169 -21.95 7.27 -0.39
C VAL A 169 -21.09 8.51 -0.48
N THR A 170 -21.69 9.65 -0.85
CA THR A 170 -21.00 10.93 -0.94
C THR A 170 -20.40 11.35 0.40
N GLU A 171 -21.17 11.29 1.48
CA GLU A 171 -20.67 11.54 2.84
C GLU A 171 -19.45 10.69 3.17
N LYS A 172 -19.53 9.37 2.93
CA LYS A 172 -18.43 8.44 3.21
C LYS A 172 -17.21 8.67 2.33
N GLN A 173 -17.40 9.14 1.09
CA GLN A 173 -16.29 9.52 0.22
C GLN A 173 -15.56 10.76 0.76
N ILE A 174 -16.30 11.78 1.16
CA ILE A 174 -15.75 13.01 1.76
C ILE A 174 -14.99 12.69 3.05
N ILE A 175 -15.61 11.92 3.96
CA ILE A 175 -14.98 11.49 5.21
C ILE A 175 -13.68 10.72 4.92
N ALA A 176 -13.74 9.76 3.99
CA ALA A 176 -12.57 8.94 3.64
C ALA A 176 -11.43 9.76 3.03
N PHE A 177 -11.74 10.78 2.24
CA PHE A 177 -10.75 11.70 1.67
C PHE A 177 -10.00 12.46 2.74
N PHE A 178 -10.72 13.20 3.60
CA PHE A 178 -10.08 14.03 4.61
C PHE A 178 -9.43 13.22 5.73
N LYS A 179 -10.02 12.10 6.14
CA LYS A 179 -9.42 11.16 7.08
C LYS A 179 -8.16 10.51 6.51
N GLY A 180 -8.19 10.11 5.24
CA GLY A 180 -7.05 9.51 4.57
C GLY A 180 -5.86 10.46 4.36
N LEU A 181 -6.12 11.77 4.35
CA LEU A 181 -5.09 12.82 4.36
C LEU A 181 -4.68 13.26 5.77
N ASP A 182 -5.22 12.66 6.82
CA ASP A 182 -4.97 13.03 8.22
C ASP A 182 -5.32 14.51 8.54
N ILE A 183 -6.36 15.05 7.88
CA ILE A 183 -6.79 16.43 8.11
C ILE A 183 -7.36 16.58 9.52
N THR A 184 -6.73 17.44 10.30
CA THR A 184 -7.14 17.66 11.69
C THR A 184 -8.46 18.43 11.77
N GLY A 185 -9.39 17.91 12.57
CA GLY A 185 -10.69 18.58 12.83
C GLY A 185 -11.81 18.22 11.84
N LEU A 186 -11.57 17.38 10.83
CA LEU A 186 -12.58 16.88 9.90
C LEU A 186 -12.94 15.41 10.20
N GLY A 187 -13.40 15.13 11.41
CA GLY A 187 -14.09 13.88 11.74
C GLY A 187 -15.51 13.82 11.15
N GLU A 188 -16.14 12.64 11.19
CA GLU A 188 -17.47 12.40 10.61
C GLU A 188 -18.53 13.43 11.01
N GLY A 189 -18.61 13.77 12.31
CA GLY A 189 -19.58 14.75 12.81
C GLY A 189 -19.39 16.15 12.20
N ASN A 190 -18.15 16.58 12.03
CA ASN A 190 -17.86 17.90 11.44
C ASN A 190 -18.08 17.91 9.93
N VAL A 191 -17.75 16.82 9.24
CA VAL A 191 -18.06 16.68 7.80
C VAL A 191 -19.56 16.76 7.58
N ARG A 192 -20.40 16.08 8.36
CA ARG A 192 -21.87 16.17 8.26
C ARG A 192 -22.39 17.60 8.46
N LYS A 193 -21.82 18.34 9.41
CA LYS A 193 -22.19 19.75 9.64
C LYS A 193 -21.83 20.65 8.46
N ILE A 194 -20.67 20.43 7.87
CA ILE A 194 -20.20 21.16 6.69
C ILE A 194 -21.10 20.84 5.48
N MET A 195 -21.45 19.56 5.27
CA MET A 195 -22.37 19.17 4.20
C MET A 195 -23.77 19.80 4.37
N LYS A 196 -24.30 19.82 5.60
CA LYS A 196 -25.57 20.51 5.92
C LYS A 196 -25.53 22.01 5.64
N ALA A 197 -24.36 22.64 5.73
CA ALA A 197 -24.14 24.04 5.37
C ALA A 197 -23.99 24.28 3.84
N GLY A 198 -24.18 23.24 3.01
CA GLY A 198 -24.15 23.33 1.54
C GLY A 198 -22.81 23.03 0.89
N PHE A 199 -21.79 22.64 1.68
CA PHE A 199 -20.49 22.22 1.16
C PHE A 199 -20.43 20.69 1.10
N ASP A 200 -21.09 20.12 0.08
CA ASP A 200 -21.40 18.70 -0.08
C ASP A 200 -20.46 17.94 -1.05
N THR A 201 -19.37 18.57 -1.46
CA THR A 201 -18.33 17.92 -2.29
C THR A 201 -16.93 18.20 -1.73
N ILE A 202 -15.98 17.28 -2.03
CA ILE A 202 -14.57 17.46 -1.64
C ILE A 202 -14.04 18.80 -2.15
N THR A 203 -14.31 19.13 -3.42
CA THR A 203 -13.87 20.40 -4.04
C THR A 203 -14.46 21.63 -3.33
N LYS A 204 -15.77 21.62 -3.02
CA LYS A 204 -16.39 22.73 -2.29
C LYS A 204 -15.76 22.93 -0.93
N ILE A 205 -15.50 21.83 -0.18
CA ILE A 205 -14.87 21.91 1.15
C ILE A 205 -13.44 22.43 1.08
N ILE A 206 -12.65 21.97 0.09
CA ILE A 206 -11.28 22.48 -0.11
C ILE A 206 -11.27 23.98 -0.45
N LYS A 207 -12.25 24.44 -1.22
CA LYS A 207 -12.36 25.87 -1.64
C LYS A 207 -13.02 26.78 -0.59
N MET A 208 -13.47 26.23 0.56
CA MET A 208 -14.00 27.07 1.64
C MET A 208 -12.95 28.06 2.12
N LYS A 209 -13.36 29.30 2.28
CA LYS A 209 -12.57 30.32 2.97
C LYS A 209 -12.71 30.13 4.49
N GLU A 210 -11.79 30.63 5.27
CA GLU A 210 -11.87 30.56 6.74
C GLU A 210 -13.20 31.11 7.27
N THR A 211 -13.71 32.18 6.67
CA THR A 211 -15.02 32.81 7.01
C THR A 211 -16.22 31.90 6.71
N ASP A 212 -16.12 30.97 5.77
CA ASP A 212 -17.23 30.06 5.45
C ASP A 212 -17.42 29.02 6.54
N TYR A 213 -16.32 28.58 7.18
CA TYR A 213 -16.41 27.67 8.33
C TYR A 213 -17.16 28.28 9.52
N LEU A 214 -17.13 29.60 9.69
CA LEU A 214 -17.88 30.29 10.76
C LEU A 214 -19.41 30.19 10.59
N LYS A 215 -19.88 29.86 9.38
CA LYS A 215 -21.31 29.62 9.08
C LYS A 215 -21.76 28.21 9.43
N VAL A 216 -20.80 27.31 9.72
CA VAL A 216 -21.09 25.90 10.06
C VAL A 216 -21.44 25.79 11.54
N ASP A 217 -22.53 25.09 11.85
CA ASP A 217 -22.99 24.90 13.22
C ASP A 217 -21.90 24.34 14.14
N GLY A 218 -21.65 25.03 15.24
CA GLY A 218 -20.65 24.64 16.26
C GLY A 218 -19.20 24.94 15.89
N PHE A 219 -18.93 25.55 14.71
CA PHE A 219 -17.59 26.05 14.39
C PHE A 219 -17.41 27.46 14.94
N LYS A 220 -16.33 27.65 15.69
CA LYS A 220 -15.87 28.96 16.19
C LYS A 220 -14.51 29.26 15.56
N GLN A 221 -14.02 30.49 15.72
CA GLN A 221 -12.79 31.00 15.11
C GLN A 221 -11.63 29.99 15.17
N ARG A 222 -11.30 29.50 16.36
CA ARG A 222 -10.18 28.54 16.56
C ARG A 222 -10.32 27.24 15.76
N MET A 223 -11.56 26.72 15.63
CA MET A 223 -11.81 25.50 14.87
C MET A 223 -11.74 25.77 13.37
N SER A 224 -12.28 26.90 12.94
CA SER A 224 -12.27 27.35 11.54
C SER A 224 -10.83 27.53 11.03
N GLU A 225 -10.00 28.26 11.77
CA GLU A 225 -8.56 28.41 11.48
C GLU A 225 -7.84 27.08 11.43
N LYS A 226 -8.09 26.22 12.43
CA LYS A 226 -7.44 24.91 12.51
C LYS A 226 -7.74 24.04 11.30
N VAL A 227 -9.01 23.93 10.90
CA VAL A 227 -9.42 23.11 9.75
C VAL A 227 -8.90 23.71 8.45
N TYR A 228 -9.08 25.01 8.25
CA TYR A 228 -8.61 25.72 7.05
C TYR A 228 -7.09 25.55 6.86
N ASN A 229 -6.30 25.80 7.90
CA ASN A 229 -4.85 25.66 7.84
C ASN A 229 -4.42 24.21 7.63
N SER A 230 -5.10 23.23 8.30
CA SER A 230 -4.80 21.82 8.13
C SER A 230 -5.02 21.35 6.68
N ILE A 231 -6.14 21.72 6.06
CA ILE A 231 -6.42 21.39 4.64
C ILE A 231 -5.33 21.97 3.74
N ASN A 232 -5.09 23.29 3.84
CA ASN A 232 -4.16 23.98 2.95
C ASN A 232 -2.72 23.47 3.08
N THR A 233 -2.26 23.23 4.31
CA THR A 233 -0.91 22.70 4.55
C THR A 233 -0.78 21.28 4.06
N THR A 234 -1.73 20.41 4.40
CA THR A 234 -1.66 18.99 4.04
C THR A 234 -1.76 18.80 2.53
N LEU A 235 -2.68 19.49 1.84
CA LEU A 235 -2.79 19.37 0.39
C LEU A 235 -1.55 19.89 -0.35
N LYS A 236 -0.82 20.85 0.18
CA LYS A 236 0.45 21.32 -0.39
C LYS A 236 1.61 20.35 -0.18
N THR A 237 1.60 19.56 0.89
CA THR A 237 2.73 18.71 1.28
C THR A 237 2.51 17.22 1.06
N ALA A 238 1.26 16.74 1.04
CA ALA A 238 0.93 15.33 0.85
C ALA A 238 1.46 14.80 -0.49
N LYS A 239 1.92 13.54 -0.53
CA LYS A 239 2.31 12.87 -1.77
C LYS A 239 1.14 12.83 -2.76
N ILE A 240 1.42 13.02 -4.04
CA ILE A 240 0.38 12.91 -5.09
C ILE A 240 -0.26 11.52 -5.07
N SER A 241 0.52 10.46 -4.91
CA SER A 241 0.00 9.10 -4.76
C SER A 241 -1.00 8.95 -3.61
N LYS A 242 -0.79 9.64 -2.48
CA LYS A 242 -1.71 9.65 -1.35
C LYS A 242 -3.02 10.36 -1.71
N ILE A 243 -2.94 11.55 -2.33
CA ILE A 243 -4.13 12.29 -2.80
C ILE A 243 -4.91 11.44 -3.81
N MET A 244 -4.23 10.81 -4.78
CA MET A 244 -4.86 9.88 -5.74
C MET A 244 -5.59 8.74 -5.03
N GLY A 245 -4.93 8.07 -4.10
CA GLY A 245 -5.48 6.90 -3.40
C GLY A 245 -6.70 7.21 -2.54
N VAL A 246 -6.77 8.42 -1.96
CA VAL A 246 -7.92 8.83 -1.13
C VAL A 246 -9.02 9.53 -1.90
N SER A 247 -8.76 9.99 -3.13
CA SER A 247 -9.73 10.71 -3.98
C SER A 247 -10.95 9.88 -4.37
N ASN A 248 -10.87 8.58 -4.24
CA ASN A 248 -11.90 7.60 -4.66
C ASN A 248 -12.19 7.57 -6.18
N MET A 249 -11.52 8.39 -6.97
CA MET A 249 -11.79 8.52 -8.42
C MET A 249 -11.41 7.27 -9.21
N PHE A 250 -10.45 6.48 -8.71
CA PHE A 250 -9.92 5.30 -9.40
C PHE A 250 -10.61 3.99 -9.00
N GLY A 251 -11.62 4.06 -8.13
CA GLY A 251 -12.37 2.89 -7.71
C GLY A 251 -11.66 2.01 -6.66
N ARG A 252 -12.31 0.87 -6.36
CA ARG A 252 -11.86 -0.05 -5.30
C ARG A 252 -10.54 -0.73 -5.68
N GLY A 253 -9.64 -0.78 -4.71
CA GLY A 253 -8.32 -1.42 -4.87
C GLY A 253 -7.22 -0.51 -5.40
N MET A 254 -7.54 0.72 -5.80
CA MET A 254 -6.59 1.71 -6.30
C MET A 254 -6.15 2.70 -5.21
N GLY A 255 -5.58 2.17 -4.13
CA GLY A 255 -5.05 2.97 -3.02
C GLY A 255 -3.65 3.55 -3.28
N GLU A 256 -3.12 4.34 -2.30
CA GLU A 256 -1.82 5.03 -2.37
C GLU A 256 -0.68 4.12 -2.87
N ARG A 257 -0.59 2.89 -2.35
CA ARG A 257 0.50 1.96 -2.72
C ARG A 257 0.54 1.64 -4.22
N ARG A 258 -0.62 1.43 -4.85
CA ARG A 258 -0.69 1.20 -6.30
C ARG A 258 -0.42 2.47 -7.09
N MET A 259 -0.94 3.61 -6.63
CA MET A 259 -0.65 4.90 -7.24
C MET A 259 0.84 5.22 -7.18
N GLN A 260 1.49 4.94 -6.06
CA GLN A 260 2.93 5.14 -5.91
C GLN A 260 3.72 4.25 -6.88
N ALA A 261 3.34 2.98 -7.04
CA ALA A 261 4.00 2.07 -7.98
C ALA A 261 3.93 2.57 -9.44
N ILE A 262 2.79 3.14 -9.86
CA ILE A 262 2.67 3.76 -11.19
C ILE A 262 3.60 4.97 -11.31
N LEU A 263 3.63 5.84 -10.30
CA LEU A 263 4.45 7.06 -10.33
C LEU A 263 5.95 6.81 -10.18
N ASP A 264 6.34 5.68 -9.61
CA ASP A 264 7.74 5.27 -9.52
C ASP A 264 8.22 4.69 -10.85
N GLU A 265 7.40 3.88 -11.53
CA GLU A 265 7.72 3.31 -12.83
C GLU A 265 7.64 4.34 -13.96
N TYR A 266 6.63 5.23 -13.93
CA TYR A 266 6.39 6.25 -14.94
C TYR A 266 6.36 7.67 -14.34
N PRO A 267 7.52 8.26 -13.99
CA PRO A 267 7.59 9.58 -13.33
C PRO A 267 7.05 10.73 -14.19
N ASP A 268 7.03 10.56 -15.50
CA ASP A 268 6.59 11.57 -16.49
C ASP A 268 5.12 11.40 -16.92
N ILE A 269 4.40 10.44 -16.35
CA ILE A 269 3.06 10.04 -16.78
C ILE A 269 2.08 11.22 -16.87
N PHE A 270 2.10 12.15 -15.92
CA PHE A 270 1.21 13.32 -15.95
C PHE A 270 1.53 14.30 -17.08
N VAL A 271 2.80 14.41 -17.47
CA VAL A 271 3.22 15.25 -18.59
C VAL A 271 2.69 14.68 -19.91
N GLU A 272 2.84 13.35 -20.09
CA GLU A 272 2.34 12.63 -21.26
C GLU A 272 0.81 12.74 -21.36
N ILE A 273 0.09 12.52 -20.27
CA ILE A 273 -1.36 12.60 -20.22
C ILE A 273 -1.87 14.02 -20.47
N LYS A 274 -1.29 15.05 -19.81
CA LYS A 274 -1.68 16.45 -20.05
C LYS A 274 -1.41 16.89 -21.48
N ALA A 275 -0.34 16.40 -22.12
CA ALA A 275 -0.06 16.66 -23.53
C ALA A 275 -1.09 16.01 -24.47
N ASN A 276 -1.54 14.78 -24.14
CA ASN A 276 -2.60 14.09 -24.89
C ASN A 276 -3.93 14.83 -24.78
N ILE A 277 -4.34 15.20 -23.55
CA ILE A 277 -5.58 15.97 -23.33
C ILE A 277 -5.56 17.28 -24.12
N LYS A 278 -4.45 18.06 -24.08
CA LYS A 278 -4.32 19.32 -24.81
C LYS A 278 -4.39 19.16 -26.32
N ARG A 279 -3.85 18.07 -26.89
CA ARG A 279 -3.94 17.79 -28.34
C ARG A 279 -5.38 17.54 -28.73
N ARG A 280 -6.04 16.63 -28.03
CA ARG A 280 -7.45 16.30 -28.27
C ARG A 280 -8.37 17.53 -28.19
N ASP A 281 -8.19 18.39 -27.19
CA ASP A 281 -9.02 19.58 -27.01
C ASP A 281 -8.81 20.62 -28.12
N LYS A 282 -7.63 20.65 -28.76
CA LYS A 282 -7.39 21.48 -29.97
C LYS A 282 -8.10 20.91 -31.21
N ASP A 283 -8.10 19.59 -31.35
CA ASP A 283 -8.68 18.93 -32.53
C ASP A 283 -10.23 18.92 -32.49
N ASN A 284 -10.82 19.05 -31.31
CA ASN A 284 -12.27 18.98 -31.07
C ASN A 284 -12.87 20.28 -30.52
N SER A 285 -12.48 21.43 -31.07
CA SER A 285 -12.86 22.78 -30.59
C SER A 285 -14.38 23.09 -30.53
N ASN A 286 -15.26 22.22 -31.05
CA ASN A 286 -16.70 22.44 -31.15
C ASN A 286 -17.58 21.53 -30.26
N ALA A 287 -17.02 20.69 -29.39
CA ALA A 287 -17.80 19.84 -28.50
C ALA A 287 -17.59 20.23 -27.04
N ASP A 288 -18.66 20.17 -26.25
CA ASP A 288 -18.54 20.26 -24.79
C ASP A 288 -17.75 19.03 -24.25
N ASN A 289 -16.43 19.17 -24.30
CA ASN A 289 -15.46 18.10 -23.99
C ASN A 289 -15.17 17.95 -22.49
N SER A 290 -15.99 18.56 -21.62
CA SER A 290 -15.75 18.57 -20.17
C SER A 290 -15.61 17.17 -19.55
N ASN A 291 -16.16 16.13 -20.18
CA ASN A 291 -16.12 14.73 -19.73
C ASN A 291 -15.35 13.76 -20.61
N ALA A 292 -14.74 14.21 -21.72
CA ALA A 292 -14.03 13.29 -22.59
C ALA A 292 -12.74 12.76 -21.95
N GLY A 293 -12.54 11.43 -22.00
CA GLY A 293 -11.36 10.72 -21.50
C GLY A 293 -10.12 10.92 -22.38
N LEU A 294 -9.16 10.03 -22.27
CA LEU A 294 -7.97 9.97 -23.14
C LEU A 294 -8.35 9.52 -24.54
N GLU A 295 -7.54 9.89 -25.54
CA GLU A 295 -7.68 9.33 -26.90
C GLU A 295 -7.58 7.79 -26.88
N PRO A 296 -8.40 7.08 -27.65
CA PRO A 296 -8.45 5.61 -27.59
C PRO A 296 -7.10 4.92 -27.82
N GLY A 297 -6.29 5.42 -28.77
CA GLY A 297 -4.95 4.89 -29.06
C GLY A 297 -4.00 5.08 -27.87
N PHE A 298 -3.95 6.29 -27.35
CA PHE A 298 -3.11 6.63 -26.19
C PHE A 298 -3.58 5.90 -24.91
N ARG A 299 -4.90 5.79 -24.71
CA ARG A 299 -5.47 5.03 -23.59
C ARG A 299 -5.04 3.56 -23.62
N LYS A 300 -5.06 2.93 -24.80
CA LYS A 300 -4.60 1.54 -24.97
C LYS A 300 -3.12 1.41 -24.64
N GLU A 301 -2.27 2.26 -25.22
CA GLU A 301 -0.82 2.27 -24.93
C GLU A 301 -0.54 2.43 -23.44
N LEU A 302 -1.22 3.38 -22.78
CA LEU A 302 -1.07 3.63 -21.35
C LEU A 302 -1.54 2.44 -20.49
N ASN A 303 -2.64 1.79 -20.92
CA ASN A 303 -3.14 0.58 -20.24
C ASN A 303 -2.10 -0.55 -20.32
N ASP A 304 -1.52 -0.81 -21.49
CA ASP A 304 -0.50 -1.82 -21.70
C ASP A 304 0.78 -1.53 -20.87
N LYS A 305 1.19 -0.26 -20.78
CA LYS A 305 2.29 0.17 -19.91
C LYS A 305 2.02 -0.17 -18.44
N ILE A 306 0.84 0.21 -17.93
CA ILE A 306 0.50 0.02 -16.49
C ILE A 306 0.29 -1.46 -16.15
N LYS A 307 -0.26 -2.25 -17.05
CA LYS A 307 -0.45 -3.70 -16.88
C LYS A 307 0.86 -4.44 -16.63
N ASN A 308 1.98 -3.95 -17.20
CA ASN A 308 3.30 -4.55 -17.03
C ASN A 308 3.91 -4.31 -15.64
N ILE A 309 3.34 -3.43 -14.82
CA ILE A 309 3.77 -3.23 -13.44
C ILE A 309 3.34 -4.44 -12.59
N GLN A 310 4.25 -4.95 -11.78
CA GLN A 310 3.96 -6.07 -10.89
C GLN A 310 2.74 -5.80 -9.98
N GLY A 311 1.76 -6.69 -9.99
CA GLY A 311 0.54 -6.58 -9.18
C GLY A 311 -0.60 -5.81 -9.86
N PHE A 312 -0.45 -5.46 -11.15
CA PHE A 312 -1.52 -4.91 -11.97
C PHE A 312 -2.09 -5.97 -12.92
N SER A 313 -3.38 -5.84 -13.20
CA SER A 313 -4.12 -6.63 -14.19
C SER A 313 -4.79 -5.67 -15.18
N ASP A 314 -5.38 -6.19 -16.26
CA ASP A 314 -6.18 -5.38 -17.19
C ASP A 314 -7.22 -4.54 -16.45
N LYS A 315 -7.94 -5.12 -15.49
CA LYS A 315 -8.97 -4.41 -14.71
C LYS A 315 -8.39 -3.23 -13.93
N THR A 316 -7.25 -3.40 -13.26
CA THR A 316 -6.63 -2.33 -12.47
C THR A 316 -5.95 -1.27 -13.33
N ALA A 317 -5.37 -1.65 -14.45
CA ALA A 317 -4.83 -0.71 -15.43
C ALA A 317 -5.97 0.13 -16.06
N SER A 318 -7.08 -0.49 -16.44
CA SER A 318 -8.26 0.22 -16.95
C SER A 318 -8.85 1.19 -15.93
N LEU A 319 -8.95 0.80 -14.65
CA LEU A 319 -9.42 1.71 -13.59
C LEU A 319 -8.57 3.00 -13.53
N PHE A 320 -7.27 2.90 -13.75
CA PHE A 320 -6.40 4.08 -13.82
C PHE A 320 -6.63 4.90 -15.09
N THR A 321 -6.53 4.26 -16.27
CA THR A 321 -6.59 4.96 -17.56
C THR A 321 -7.94 5.62 -17.83
N ASP A 322 -9.02 5.02 -17.33
CA ASP A 322 -10.38 5.56 -17.49
C ASP A 322 -10.66 6.77 -16.59
N ASN A 323 -9.90 6.93 -15.52
CA ASN A 323 -10.24 7.94 -14.51
C ASN A 323 -9.13 8.98 -14.27
N ILE A 324 -7.93 8.80 -14.82
CA ILE A 324 -6.82 9.73 -14.58
C ILE A 324 -7.13 11.16 -15.05
N HIS A 325 -7.88 11.31 -16.14
CA HIS A 325 -8.30 12.62 -16.63
C HIS A 325 -9.21 13.36 -15.61
N LYS A 326 -10.08 12.63 -14.89
CA LYS A 326 -10.93 13.19 -13.82
C LYS A 326 -10.08 13.70 -12.65
N PHE A 327 -9.03 12.92 -12.28
CA PHE A 327 -8.12 13.33 -11.23
C PHE A 327 -7.31 14.56 -11.59
N ILE A 328 -6.83 14.66 -12.83
CA ILE A 328 -6.10 15.84 -13.32
C ILE A 328 -7.00 17.07 -13.23
N ARG A 329 -8.25 16.99 -13.68
CA ARG A 329 -9.22 18.09 -13.56
C ARG A 329 -9.48 18.46 -12.10
N PHE A 330 -9.70 17.46 -11.25
CA PHE A 330 -9.86 17.71 -9.82
C PHE A 330 -8.67 18.50 -9.23
N MET A 331 -7.44 18.13 -9.59
CA MET A 331 -6.24 18.86 -9.15
C MET A 331 -6.17 20.28 -9.71
N ASP A 332 -6.59 20.48 -10.95
CA ASP A 332 -6.68 21.82 -11.57
C ASP A 332 -7.80 22.64 -10.89
N ASP A 333 -8.96 22.03 -10.60
CA ASP A 333 -10.09 22.66 -9.91
C ASP A 333 -9.75 23.15 -8.49
N ILE A 334 -8.86 22.47 -7.79
CA ILE A 334 -8.41 22.87 -6.44
C ILE A 334 -7.11 23.67 -6.45
N ASP A 335 -6.72 24.22 -7.59
CA ASP A 335 -5.53 25.05 -7.81
C ASP A 335 -4.19 24.35 -7.47
N LEU A 336 -4.15 23.03 -7.60
CA LEU A 336 -2.95 22.19 -7.33
C LEU A 336 -2.44 21.44 -8.57
N GLY A 337 -2.96 21.76 -9.75
CA GLY A 337 -2.60 21.09 -11.01
C GLY A 337 -1.12 21.18 -11.39
N GLU A 338 -0.44 22.24 -10.97
CA GLU A 338 1.00 22.42 -11.20
C GLU A 338 1.84 21.41 -10.40
N ARG A 339 1.35 20.91 -9.27
CA ARG A 339 2.05 19.90 -8.46
C ARG A 339 2.28 18.59 -9.22
N LEU A 340 1.39 18.24 -10.14
CA LEU A 340 1.52 17.04 -10.98
C LEU A 340 2.77 17.06 -11.88
N ILE A 341 3.31 18.25 -12.17
CA ILE A 341 4.49 18.47 -13.00
C ILE A 341 5.71 18.84 -12.15
N ALA A 342 5.52 19.49 -11.01
CA ALA A 342 6.58 19.98 -10.13
C ALA A 342 7.32 18.87 -9.38
N GLU A 343 6.69 17.73 -9.09
CA GLU A 343 7.37 16.56 -8.50
C GLU A 343 8.49 16.01 -9.39
N LYS A 344 8.36 16.18 -10.70
CA LYS A 344 9.44 15.89 -11.68
C LYS A 344 10.70 16.73 -11.44
N LYS A 345 10.53 18.03 -11.20
CA LYS A 345 11.67 18.94 -10.95
C LYS A 345 12.39 18.55 -9.67
N LYS A 346 11.65 18.27 -8.58
CA LYS A 346 12.23 17.86 -7.29
C LYS A 346 12.93 16.50 -7.36
N LYS A 347 12.36 15.48 -8.04
CA LYS A 347 13.05 14.19 -8.22
C LYS A 347 14.29 14.31 -9.13
N LYS A 348 14.25 15.15 -10.16
CA LYS A 348 15.42 15.42 -11.01
C LYS A 348 16.49 16.24 -10.28
N GLU A 349 16.10 17.18 -9.45
CA GLU A 349 17.02 17.97 -8.61
C GLU A 349 17.59 17.11 -7.49
N ALA A 350 16.79 16.31 -6.78
CA ALA A 350 17.26 15.35 -5.77
C ALA A 350 18.20 14.29 -6.37
N ASN A 351 17.87 13.70 -7.52
CA ASN A 351 18.76 12.78 -8.23
C ASN A 351 20.02 13.46 -8.79
N LYS A 352 19.94 14.77 -9.07
CA LYS A 352 21.10 15.56 -9.52
C LYS A 352 21.97 15.97 -8.34
N GLU A 353 21.34 16.26 -7.19
CA GLU A 353 22.03 16.52 -5.92
C GLU A 353 22.65 15.24 -5.34
N GLU A 354 21.95 14.10 -5.43
CA GLU A 354 22.47 12.79 -5.02
C GLU A 354 23.63 12.34 -5.93
N LYS A 355 23.52 12.56 -7.25
CA LYS A 355 24.63 12.38 -8.19
C LYS A 355 25.75 13.41 -8.02
N ALA A 356 25.42 14.63 -7.62
CA ALA A 356 26.42 15.68 -7.33
C ALA A 356 27.06 15.47 -5.95
N ALA A 357 26.32 14.95 -4.96
CA ALA A 357 26.86 14.55 -3.66
C ALA A 357 27.78 13.33 -3.80
N THR A 358 27.34 12.30 -4.55
CA THR A 358 28.20 11.14 -4.91
C THR A 358 29.40 11.53 -5.77
N ASN A 359 29.29 12.56 -6.61
CA ASN A 359 30.44 13.08 -7.35
C ASN A 359 31.34 13.99 -6.49
N LYS A 360 30.78 14.74 -5.52
CA LYS A 360 31.57 15.54 -4.57
C LYS A 360 32.28 14.68 -3.50
N GLU A 361 31.67 13.57 -3.08
CA GLU A 361 32.35 12.56 -2.26
C GLU A 361 33.45 11.83 -3.04
N LYS A 362 33.30 11.70 -4.38
CA LYS A 362 34.33 11.13 -5.26
C LYS A 362 35.51 12.11 -5.54
N GLU A 363 35.32 13.41 -5.39
CA GLU A 363 36.38 14.40 -5.61
C GLU A 363 37.20 14.75 -4.32
N ALA A 364 36.80 14.24 -3.15
CA ALA A 364 37.44 14.52 -1.87
C ALA A 364 38.31 13.37 -1.30
N ASP A 365 38.25 12.16 -1.93
CA ASP A 365 39.08 11.04 -1.54
C ASP A 365 40.16 10.76 -2.63
N THR A 366 41.42 10.67 -2.19
CA THR A 366 42.49 10.13 -3.01
C THR A 366 42.05 8.82 -3.64
N GLU A 367 42.07 8.74 -4.99
CA GLU A 367 41.63 7.56 -5.75
C GLU A 367 42.18 6.26 -5.15
N HIS A 368 41.29 5.44 -4.59
CA HIS A 368 41.70 4.14 -4.07
C HIS A 368 42.28 3.30 -5.22
N PRO A 369 43.37 2.55 -5.03
CA PRO A 369 44.06 1.79 -6.10
C PRO A 369 43.15 0.79 -6.87
N LEU A 370 42.01 0.45 -6.30
CA LEU A 370 41.00 -0.44 -6.91
C LEU A 370 39.91 0.30 -7.70
N SER A 371 39.85 1.64 -7.66
CA SER A 371 38.84 2.40 -8.39
C SER A 371 38.89 2.07 -9.90
N GLY A 372 37.73 1.72 -10.46
CA GLY A 372 37.58 1.32 -11.86
C GLY A 372 38.15 -0.05 -12.23
N LYS A 373 38.88 -0.76 -11.34
CA LYS A 373 39.48 -2.07 -11.58
C LYS A 373 38.43 -3.16 -11.67
N LYS A 374 38.58 -4.06 -12.65
CA LYS A 374 37.72 -5.22 -12.88
C LYS A 374 38.29 -6.43 -12.17
N ILE A 375 37.59 -6.90 -11.16
CA ILE A 375 38.07 -7.89 -10.19
C ILE A 375 37.20 -9.13 -10.23
N LEU A 376 37.80 -10.30 -10.21
CA LEU A 376 37.15 -11.60 -10.19
C LEU A 376 37.56 -12.39 -8.96
N LEU A 377 36.59 -12.95 -8.21
CA LEU A 377 36.86 -13.96 -7.18
C LEU A 377 36.60 -15.35 -7.77
N THR A 378 37.51 -16.30 -7.53
CA THR A 378 37.37 -17.67 -7.96
C THR A 378 37.83 -18.66 -6.90
N GLY A 379 37.21 -19.86 -6.86
CA GLY A 379 37.46 -20.87 -5.84
C GLY A 379 36.77 -20.63 -4.50
N PHE A 380 36.11 -19.47 -4.30
CA PHE A 380 35.36 -19.13 -3.10
C PHE A 380 34.33 -18.03 -3.36
N ARG A 381 33.43 -17.85 -2.39
CA ARG A 381 32.48 -16.71 -2.35
C ARG A 381 32.69 -15.91 -1.06
N ASN A 382 32.77 -14.61 -1.16
CA ASN A 382 32.89 -13.71 -0.02
C ASN A 382 32.14 -12.42 -0.32
N LYS A 383 30.86 -12.38 0.07
CA LYS A 383 29.96 -11.24 -0.16
C LYS A 383 30.41 -9.94 0.54
N GLU A 384 31.09 -10.07 1.69
CA GLU A 384 31.60 -8.93 2.41
C GLU A 384 32.78 -8.30 1.67
N LEU A 385 33.68 -9.11 1.14
CA LEU A 385 34.79 -8.64 0.31
C LEU A 385 34.29 -8.01 -1.00
N GLU A 386 33.31 -8.63 -1.66
CA GLU A 386 32.67 -8.08 -2.86
C GLU A 386 32.08 -6.70 -2.57
N ALA A 387 31.30 -6.55 -1.49
CA ALA A 387 30.74 -5.27 -1.07
C ALA A 387 31.81 -4.21 -0.71
N ASN A 388 32.92 -4.61 -0.09
CA ASN A 388 34.00 -3.69 0.24
C ASN A 388 34.76 -3.23 -1.02
N ILE A 389 34.99 -4.12 -1.99
CA ILE A 389 35.57 -3.75 -3.29
C ILE A 389 34.65 -2.76 -4.04
N GLU A 390 33.33 -2.99 -4.03
CA GLU A 390 32.35 -2.09 -4.68
C GLU A 390 32.28 -0.72 -4.01
N LYS A 391 32.44 -0.65 -2.67
CA LYS A 391 32.48 0.64 -1.94
C LYS A 391 33.62 1.55 -2.39
N VAL A 392 34.73 0.98 -2.83
CA VAL A 392 35.90 1.73 -3.35
C VAL A 392 35.91 1.82 -4.89
N ASP A 393 34.75 1.67 -5.53
CA ASP A 393 34.54 1.74 -6.99
C ASP A 393 35.24 0.62 -7.79
N GLY A 394 35.62 -0.49 -7.16
CA GLY A 394 36.03 -1.70 -7.85
C GLY A 394 34.85 -2.42 -8.49
N LYS A 395 35.05 -3.09 -9.64
CA LYS A 395 33.99 -3.75 -10.41
C LYS A 395 34.12 -5.26 -10.35
N ILE A 396 33.18 -5.94 -9.70
CA ILE A 396 33.17 -7.40 -9.62
C ILE A 396 32.70 -8.00 -10.94
N GLN A 397 33.41 -9.03 -11.43
CA GLN A 397 33.10 -9.75 -12.65
C GLN A 397 32.78 -11.22 -12.39
N GLY A 398 31.85 -11.80 -13.15
CA GLY A 398 31.52 -13.20 -13.10
C GLY A 398 32.45 -14.11 -13.92
N ASN A 399 33.12 -13.56 -14.94
CA ASN A 399 33.98 -14.31 -15.87
C ASN A 399 35.27 -13.58 -16.16
N VAL A 400 36.35 -14.32 -16.46
CA VAL A 400 37.63 -13.76 -16.90
C VAL A 400 37.56 -13.31 -18.36
N SER A 401 38.07 -12.11 -18.62
CA SER A 401 38.19 -11.53 -19.98
C SER A 401 39.53 -10.81 -20.12
N LYS A 402 39.87 -10.35 -21.33
CA LYS A 402 41.09 -9.56 -21.58
C LYS A 402 41.13 -8.24 -20.79
N THR A 403 40.00 -7.77 -20.36
CA THR A 403 39.87 -6.52 -19.60
C THR A 403 39.75 -6.76 -18.08
N THR A 404 39.97 -7.97 -17.60
CA THR A 404 40.04 -8.27 -16.16
C THR A 404 41.39 -7.77 -15.63
N ASP A 405 41.39 -7.02 -14.53
CA ASP A 405 42.61 -6.49 -13.92
C ASP A 405 43.17 -7.44 -12.85
N ILE A 406 42.30 -7.97 -11.98
CA ILE A 406 42.72 -8.79 -10.84
C ILE A 406 41.84 -10.04 -10.73
N VAL A 407 42.48 -11.19 -10.47
CA VAL A 407 41.84 -12.45 -10.12
C VAL A 407 42.29 -12.85 -8.72
N ILE A 408 41.33 -12.91 -7.78
CA ILE A 408 41.57 -13.28 -6.39
C ILE A 408 41.33 -14.78 -6.21
N VAL A 409 42.31 -15.48 -5.67
CA VAL A 409 42.33 -16.93 -5.42
C VAL A 409 42.58 -17.22 -3.94
N LYS A 410 42.30 -18.44 -3.45
CA LYS A 410 42.71 -18.87 -2.12
C LYS A 410 44.21 -19.21 -2.07
N SER A 411 44.74 -19.86 -3.11
CA SER A 411 46.12 -20.23 -3.26
C SER A 411 46.57 -20.01 -4.70
N LEU A 412 47.84 -19.63 -4.91
CA LEU A 412 48.40 -19.46 -6.27
C LEU A 412 48.51 -20.79 -7.03
N ASP A 413 48.48 -21.92 -6.34
CA ASP A 413 48.49 -23.26 -6.94
C ASP A 413 47.09 -23.75 -7.34
N GLU A 414 46.06 -22.90 -7.11
CA GLU A 414 44.67 -23.25 -7.42
C GLU A 414 44.47 -23.42 -8.93
N THR A 415 43.85 -24.53 -9.32
CA THR A 415 43.47 -24.83 -10.70
C THR A 415 41.96 -24.83 -10.84
N THR A 416 41.41 -23.69 -11.21
CA THR A 416 40.00 -23.55 -11.61
C THR A 416 39.94 -23.14 -13.06
N GLY A 417 38.91 -23.52 -13.78
CA GLY A 417 38.75 -23.13 -15.19
C GLY A 417 38.87 -21.61 -15.44
N LYS A 418 38.59 -20.80 -14.41
CA LYS A 418 38.76 -19.33 -14.48
C LYS A 418 40.21 -18.91 -14.29
N VAL A 419 40.97 -19.55 -13.41
CA VAL A 419 42.40 -19.31 -13.20
C VAL A 419 43.18 -19.76 -14.42
N ASP A 420 42.89 -20.93 -14.99
CA ASP A 420 43.55 -21.45 -16.17
C ASP A 420 43.31 -20.54 -17.36
N LYS A 421 42.11 -20.05 -17.53
CA LYS A 421 41.79 -19.05 -18.56
C LYS A 421 42.52 -17.71 -18.36
N ALA A 422 42.68 -17.27 -17.10
CA ALA A 422 43.47 -16.07 -16.83
C ALA A 422 44.94 -16.26 -17.22
N ARG A 423 45.56 -17.41 -16.84
CA ARG A 423 46.93 -17.77 -17.23
C ARG A 423 47.12 -17.88 -18.74
N GLU A 424 46.15 -18.47 -19.44
CA GLU A 424 46.12 -18.54 -20.89
C GLU A 424 46.11 -17.12 -21.52
N LEU A 425 45.21 -16.24 -21.06
CA LEU A 425 45.10 -14.88 -21.55
C LEU A 425 46.38 -14.05 -21.32
N ILE A 426 47.05 -14.25 -20.18
CA ILE A 426 48.35 -13.64 -19.89
C ILE A 426 49.42 -14.16 -20.86
N LYS A 427 49.52 -15.49 -21.00
CA LYS A 427 50.59 -16.14 -21.79
C LYS A 427 50.43 -15.97 -23.29
N GLU A 428 49.22 -16.16 -23.80
CA GLU A 428 49.00 -16.21 -25.27
C GLU A 428 48.56 -14.86 -25.87
N LYS A 429 47.93 -13.98 -25.08
CA LYS A 429 47.34 -12.74 -25.54
C LYS A 429 47.89 -11.49 -24.90
N GLY A 430 48.93 -11.62 -24.04
CA GLY A 430 49.60 -10.49 -23.39
C GLY A 430 48.65 -9.67 -22.47
N ALA A 431 47.60 -10.28 -21.91
CA ALA A 431 46.68 -9.59 -21.06
C ALA A 431 47.35 -9.20 -19.71
N ASN A 432 47.10 -7.98 -19.24
CA ASN A 432 47.67 -7.49 -17.98
C ASN A 432 46.75 -7.87 -16.80
N ILE A 433 46.61 -9.17 -16.56
CA ILE A 433 45.79 -9.72 -15.48
C ILE A 433 46.74 -10.13 -14.33
N ARG A 434 46.45 -9.62 -13.12
CA ARG A 434 47.19 -10.00 -11.90
C ARG A 434 46.43 -11.06 -11.15
N ILE A 435 47.03 -12.21 -10.88
CA ILE A 435 46.50 -13.26 -10.02
C ILE A 435 47.13 -13.09 -8.63
N ILE A 436 46.28 -12.96 -7.59
CA ILE A 436 46.68 -12.66 -6.23
C ILE A 436 45.90 -13.49 -5.21
N THR A 437 46.53 -13.85 -4.10
CA THR A 437 45.82 -14.55 -3.03
C THR A 437 44.89 -13.58 -2.28
N LEU A 438 43.85 -14.13 -1.63
CA LEU A 438 42.97 -13.33 -0.78
C LEU A 438 43.71 -12.61 0.35
N GLU A 439 44.71 -13.26 0.94
CA GLU A 439 45.50 -12.72 2.03
C GLU A 439 46.36 -11.54 1.57
N ASP A 440 47.08 -11.72 0.45
CA ASP A 440 47.90 -10.65 -0.14
C ASP A 440 47.06 -9.50 -0.63
N PHE A 441 45.86 -9.80 -1.22
CA PHE A 441 44.92 -8.78 -1.66
C PHE A 441 44.46 -7.90 -0.48
N ARG A 442 44.09 -8.51 0.65
CA ARG A 442 43.65 -7.78 1.83
C ARG A 442 44.80 -6.93 2.40
N LYS A 443 46.00 -7.47 2.44
CA LYS A 443 47.18 -6.77 2.94
C LYS A 443 47.58 -5.56 2.08
N GLU A 444 47.43 -5.71 0.75
CA GLU A 444 47.84 -4.66 -0.21
C GLU A 444 46.82 -3.54 -0.30
N PHE A 445 45.51 -3.86 -0.30
CA PHE A 445 44.44 -2.89 -0.56
C PHE A 445 43.68 -2.50 0.71
N GLY A 446 43.96 -3.09 1.85
CA GLY A 446 43.32 -2.74 3.12
C GLY A 446 41.81 -3.11 3.22
N ILE A 447 41.37 -4.09 2.44
CA ILE A 447 39.96 -4.45 2.29
C ILE A 447 39.65 -5.84 2.84
#